data_e125398a538141a1f54b1b39a297fc3b
#
_entry.id   e125398a538141a1f54b1b39a297fc3b
#
_cell.length_a   1.000
_cell.length_b   1.000
_cell.length_c   1.000
_cell.angle_alpha   90.00
_cell.angle_beta   90.00
_cell.angle_gamma   90.00
#
_symmetry.space_group_name_H-M   'P 1'
#
loop_
_entity.id
_entity.type
_entity.pdbx_description
1 polymer ?
#
loop_
_entity_poly.entity_id
_entity_poly.type
_entity_poly.pdbx_seq_one_letter_code
_entity_poly.pdbx_strand_id
1 'polypeptide(L)'
;MTSKNILFERLNSKLGITTLNEMQLATLRYSEKEKDIILISPTGSGKTIAFLLPVLQGLDPLCKEIQALILVPSRELAMQINSISHSISSGYKINCCYGGQPIKSEIKSLQQNPAVLIGTPGRILDHIDHGRINVSSVKVLILDEFDKCLELGFQEQMEAIIKHISGICKRILTSATEGEIPKFTGLKNPEKIYFEKKESDKRLSL
;
A
#
# COMPACT_ATOMS: atom_id res chain seq x y z
N MET A 1 10.67 23.79 3.78
CA MET A 1 10.20 22.61 4.55
C MET A 1 10.46 21.34 3.73
N THR A 2 11.07 20.34 4.32
CA THR A 2 11.27 19.07 3.62
C THR A 2 9.95 18.31 3.50
N SER A 3 9.79 17.50 2.44
CA SER A 3 8.60 16.65 2.23
C SER A 3 8.26 15.79 3.47
N LYS A 4 9.27 15.36 4.22
CA LYS A 4 9.12 14.63 5.50
C LYS A 4 8.34 15.45 6.55
N ASN A 5 8.69 16.72 6.76
CA ASN A 5 8.05 17.56 7.78
C ASN A 5 6.56 17.78 7.49
N ILE A 6 6.22 18.03 6.22
CA ILE A 6 4.83 18.21 5.80
C ILE A 6 4.00 16.95 6.05
N LEU A 7 4.57 15.77 5.80
CA LEU A 7 3.88 14.50 6.03
C LEU A 7 3.56 14.27 7.51
N PHE A 8 4.53 14.53 8.41
CA PHE A 8 4.32 14.41 9.86
C PHE A 8 3.34 15.44 10.41
N GLU A 9 3.37 16.69 9.95
CA GLU A 9 2.39 17.71 10.30
C GLU A 9 0.97 17.27 9.90
N ARG A 10 0.81 16.65 8.72
CA ARG A 10 -0.49 16.14 8.27
C ARG A 10 -0.96 14.93 9.05
N LEU A 11 -0.07 14.02 9.44
CA LEU A 11 -0.42 12.91 10.34
C LEU A 11 -1.03 13.43 11.64
N ASN A 12 -0.40 14.44 12.23
CA ASN A 12 -0.91 15.04 13.46
C ASN A 12 -2.24 15.79 13.22
N SER A 13 -2.27 16.72 12.27
CA SER A 13 -3.42 17.61 12.08
C SER A 13 -4.64 16.93 11.48
N LYS A 14 -4.48 15.87 10.68
CA LYS A 14 -5.58 15.19 9.98
C LYS A 14 -6.01 13.87 10.63
N LEU A 15 -5.09 13.17 11.28
CA LEU A 15 -5.33 11.85 11.87
C LEU A 15 -5.10 11.80 13.38
N GLY A 16 -4.66 12.91 14.01
CA GLY A 16 -4.35 12.96 15.44
C GLY A 16 -3.14 12.11 15.86
N ILE A 17 -2.32 11.69 14.89
CA ILE A 17 -1.15 10.85 15.15
C ILE A 17 0.04 11.76 15.47
N THR A 18 0.36 11.88 16.75
CA THR A 18 1.48 12.69 17.26
C THR A 18 2.78 11.92 17.32
N THR A 19 2.71 10.60 17.52
CA THR A 19 3.87 9.71 17.63
C THR A 19 3.62 8.44 16.84
N LEU A 20 4.68 7.91 16.21
CA LEU A 20 4.64 6.63 15.52
C LEU A 20 4.88 5.50 16.51
N ASN A 21 4.17 4.38 16.33
CA ASN A 21 4.42 3.17 17.12
C ASN A 21 5.68 2.43 16.62
N GLU A 22 6.11 1.42 17.38
CA GLU A 22 7.32 0.65 17.12
C GLU A 22 7.32 0.00 15.72
N MET A 23 6.17 -0.54 15.27
CA MET A 23 6.03 -1.14 13.94
C MET A 23 6.22 -0.09 12.84
N GLN A 24 5.60 1.08 12.97
CA GLN A 24 5.70 2.18 12.00
C GLN A 24 7.13 2.70 11.88
N LEU A 25 7.82 2.86 13.03
CA LEU A 25 9.23 3.26 13.08
C LEU A 25 10.15 2.19 12.46
N ALA A 26 9.92 0.92 12.76
CA ALA A 26 10.69 -0.18 12.19
C ALA A 26 10.50 -0.26 10.67
N THR A 27 9.26 -0.13 10.18
CA THR A 27 8.95 -0.13 8.75
C THR A 27 9.67 0.99 8.01
N LEU A 28 9.68 2.21 8.55
CA LEU A 28 10.45 3.32 7.99
C LEU A 28 11.94 3.01 7.92
N ARG A 29 12.52 2.52 9.03
CA ARG A 29 13.96 2.20 9.12
C ARG A 29 14.39 1.14 8.09
N TYR A 30 13.62 0.06 7.95
CA TYR A 30 13.94 -1.00 6.98
C TYR A 30 13.66 -0.55 5.54
N SER A 31 12.66 0.30 5.35
CA SER A 31 12.37 0.88 4.06
C SER A 31 13.51 1.77 3.54
N GLU A 32 14.19 2.52 4.40
CA GLU A 32 15.37 3.31 4.02
C GLU A 32 16.56 2.42 3.59
N LYS A 33 16.61 1.17 4.03
CA LYS A 33 17.62 0.17 3.64
C LYS A 33 17.25 -0.63 2.39
N GLU A 34 16.19 -0.26 1.69
CA GLU A 34 15.66 -0.95 0.50
C GLU A 34 15.35 -2.45 0.72
N LYS A 35 14.99 -2.82 1.94
CA LYS A 35 14.61 -4.17 2.30
C LYS A 35 13.15 -4.43 1.96
N ASP A 36 12.85 -5.64 1.49
CA ASP A 36 11.49 -6.15 1.48
C ASP A 36 11.03 -6.38 2.92
N ILE A 37 9.75 -6.14 3.21
CA ILE A 37 9.21 -6.14 4.56
C ILE A 37 7.96 -7.00 4.64
N ILE A 38 7.86 -7.79 5.71
CA ILE A 38 6.64 -8.50 6.09
C ILE A 38 6.18 -7.97 7.44
N LEU A 39 4.98 -7.38 7.46
CA LEU A 39 4.34 -6.88 8.68
C LEU A 39 3.29 -7.89 9.15
N ILE A 40 3.52 -8.50 10.29
CA ILE A 40 2.56 -9.41 10.92
C ILE A 40 1.98 -8.72 12.15
N SER A 41 0.71 -8.34 12.07
CA SER A 41 0.03 -7.65 13.16
C SER A 41 -1.49 -7.68 13.02
N PRO A 42 -2.25 -7.61 14.11
CA PRO A 42 -3.70 -7.64 14.08
C PRO A 42 -4.29 -6.42 13.33
N THR A 43 -5.57 -6.52 12.96
CA THR A 43 -6.32 -5.41 12.38
C THR A 43 -6.38 -4.23 13.37
N GLY A 44 -6.31 -3.00 12.86
CA GLY A 44 -6.33 -1.79 13.69
C GLY A 44 -5.03 -1.49 14.44
N SER A 45 -3.90 -2.13 14.09
CA SER A 45 -2.58 -1.86 14.66
C SER A 45 -1.86 -0.65 14.05
N GLY A 46 -2.39 -0.08 12.95
CA GLY A 46 -1.78 1.02 12.22
C GLY A 46 -0.89 0.59 11.04
N LYS A 47 -1.06 -0.63 10.50
CA LYS A 47 -0.35 -1.12 9.30
C LYS A 47 -0.43 -0.16 8.13
N THR A 48 -1.61 0.43 7.90
CA THR A 48 -1.83 1.37 6.80
C THR A 48 -0.85 2.55 6.85
N ILE A 49 -0.68 3.16 8.02
CA ILE A 49 0.30 4.23 8.20
C ILE A 49 1.72 3.70 8.06
N ALA A 50 2.00 2.49 8.58
CA ALA A 50 3.33 1.90 8.52
C ALA A 50 3.85 1.78 7.08
N PHE A 51 3.02 1.35 6.12
CA PHE A 51 3.45 1.26 4.73
C PHE A 51 3.24 2.55 3.92
N LEU A 52 2.23 3.38 4.22
CA LEU A 52 2.00 4.63 3.49
C LEU A 52 3.12 5.65 3.71
N LEU A 53 3.70 5.71 4.91
CA LEU A 53 4.79 6.65 5.20
C LEU A 53 5.98 6.47 4.26
N PRO A 54 6.60 5.28 4.15
CA PRO A 54 7.73 5.10 3.23
C PRO A 54 7.33 5.23 1.76
N VAL A 55 6.09 4.86 1.38
CA VAL A 55 5.59 5.07 0.03
C VAL A 55 5.59 6.55 -0.30
N LEU A 56 4.90 7.39 0.50
CA LEU A 56 4.74 8.82 0.21
C LEU A 56 6.06 9.60 0.33
N GLN A 57 6.99 9.16 1.19
CA GLN A 57 8.32 9.76 1.28
C GLN A 57 9.22 9.45 0.08
N GLY A 58 9.01 8.30 -0.55
CA GLY A 58 9.81 7.82 -1.67
C GLY A 58 9.30 8.24 -3.06
N LEU A 59 8.18 8.97 -3.16
CA LEU A 59 7.64 9.41 -4.43
C LEU A 59 8.50 10.53 -5.05
N ASP A 60 8.82 10.38 -6.33
CA ASP A 60 9.46 11.41 -7.13
C ASP A 60 8.39 12.36 -7.71
N PRO A 61 8.41 13.66 -7.38
CA PRO A 61 7.45 14.63 -7.89
C PRO A 61 7.58 14.91 -9.39
N LEU A 62 8.71 14.56 -10.00
CA LEU A 62 8.96 14.74 -11.43
C LEU A 62 8.45 13.55 -12.25
N CYS A 63 8.30 12.39 -11.65
CA CYS A 63 7.77 11.20 -12.31
C CYS A 63 6.25 11.32 -12.52
N LYS A 64 5.81 11.14 -13.77
CA LYS A 64 4.38 11.21 -14.16
C LYS A 64 3.73 9.84 -14.32
N GLU A 65 4.43 8.80 -13.92
CA GLU A 65 3.98 7.41 -13.99
C GLU A 65 3.52 6.89 -12.63
N ILE A 66 2.90 5.72 -12.63
CA ILE A 66 2.53 5.02 -11.40
C ILE A 66 3.81 4.52 -10.71
N GLN A 67 4.10 5.05 -9.52
CA GLN A 67 5.32 4.74 -8.77
C GLN A 67 5.09 3.71 -7.67
N ALA A 68 3.87 3.67 -7.11
CA ALA A 68 3.48 2.70 -6.11
C ALA A 68 2.14 2.06 -6.43
N LEU A 69 2.05 0.75 -6.22
CA LEU A 69 0.84 -0.04 -6.37
C LEU A 69 0.51 -0.72 -5.03
N ILE A 70 -0.73 -0.55 -4.58
CA ILE A 70 -1.25 -1.14 -3.35
C ILE A 70 -2.40 -2.06 -3.72
N LEU A 71 -2.20 -3.37 -3.54
CA LEU A 71 -3.24 -4.39 -3.76
C LEU A 71 -3.89 -4.75 -2.42
N VAL A 72 -5.20 -4.81 -2.42
CA VAL A 72 -6.04 -5.05 -1.25
C VAL A 72 -7.15 -6.04 -1.54
N PRO A 73 -7.62 -6.83 -0.56
CA PRO A 73 -8.63 -7.87 -0.79
C PRO A 73 -10.05 -7.35 -1.07
N SER A 74 -10.37 -6.13 -0.63
CA SER A 74 -11.73 -5.62 -0.71
C SER A 74 -11.82 -4.16 -1.14
N ARG A 75 -13.00 -3.77 -1.66
CA ARG A 75 -13.30 -2.39 -2.02
C ARG A 75 -13.33 -1.47 -0.78
N GLU A 76 -13.82 -1.98 0.33
CA GLU A 76 -13.92 -1.25 1.60
C GLU A 76 -12.53 -0.83 2.07
N LEU A 77 -11.57 -1.77 2.06
CA LEU A 77 -10.19 -1.51 2.42
C LEU A 77 -9.51 -0.57 1.42
N ALA A 78 -9.78 -0.73 0.11
CA ALA A 78 -9.28 0.18 -0.91
C ALA A 78 -9.73 1.63 -0.67
N MET A 79 -11.02 1.84 -0.38
CA MET A 79 -11.57 3.16 -0.07
C MET A 79 -10.99 3.75 1.22
N GLN A 80 -10.82 2.93 2.26
CA GLN A 80 -10.23 3.35 3.53
C GLN A 80 -8.79 3.83 3.33
N ILE A 81 -7.95 3.04 2.64
CA ILE A 81 -6.55 3.42 2.37
C ILE A 81 -6.50 4.67 1.49
N ASN A 82 -7.37 4.76 0.49
CA ASN A 82 -7.46 5.94 -0.37
C ASN A 82 -7.78 7.21 0.43
N SER A 83 -8.76 7.15 1.34
CA SER A 83 -9.12 8.27 2.21
C SER A 83 -7.96 8.71 3.10
N ILE A 84 -7.29 7.75 3.75
CA ILE A 84 -6.11 8.02 4.58
C ILE A 84 -5.00 8.65 3.74
N SER A 85 -4.72 8.06 2.57
CA SER A 85 -3.68 8.54 1.66
C SER A 85 -3.92 9.99 1.23
N HIS A 86 -5.15 10.35 0.86
CA HIS A 86 -5.51 11.73 0.53
C HIS A 86 -5.38 12.69 1.71
N SER A 87 -5.66 12.24 2.93
CA SER A 87 -5.54 13.07 4.12
C SER A 87 -4.10 13.48 4.40
N ILE A 88 -3.14 12.57 4.16
CA ILE A 88 -1.74 12.78 4.53
C ILE A 88 -0.83 13.13 3.34
N SER A 89 -1.22 12.80 2.10
CA SER A 89 -0.41 13.13 0.92
C SER A 89 -0.43 14.63 0.61
N SER A 90 0.63 15.13 0.00
CA SER A 90 0.74 16.51 -0.45
C SER A 90 1.19 16.55 -1.90
N GLY A 91 0.28 16.99 -2.78
CA GLY A 91 0.61 17.25 -4.19
C GLY A 91 0.70 16.03 -5.11
N TYR A 92 0.49 14.82 -4.60
CA TYR A 92 0.46 13.61 -5.42
C TYR A 92 -0.97 13.19 -5.74
N LYS A 93 -1.19 12.79 -6.99
CA LYS A 93 -2.43 12.17 -7.40
C LYS A 93 -2.46 10.72 -6.92
N ILE A 94 -3.53 10.35 -6.25
CA ILE A 94 -3.79 9.00 -5.76
C ILE A 94 -5.12 8.56 -6.32
N ASN A 95 -5.19 7.38 -6.92
CA ASN A 95 -6.43 6.81 -7.43
C ASN A 95 -6.72 5.47 -6.82
N CYS A 96 -8.02 5.14 -6.78
CA CYS A 96 -8.51 3.88 -6.26
C CYS A 96 -9.39 3.19 -7.30
N CYS A 97 -9.11 1.90 -7.60
CA CYS A 97 -9.82 1.08 -8.58
C CYS A 97 -10.30 -0.23 -7.95
N TYR A 98 -11.61 -0.49 -7.98
CA TYR A 98 -12.20 -1.71 -7.42
C TYR A 98 -13.49 -2.11 -8.12
N GLY A 99 -13.88 -3.36 -8.00
CA GLY A 99 -15.11 -3.88 -8.61
C GLY A 99 -16.38 -3.21 -8.07
N GLY A 100 -17.45 -3.18 -8.92
CA GLY A 100 -18.74 -2.60 -8.54
C GLY A 100 -18.90 -1.11 -8.83
N GLN A 101 -17.86 -0.44 -9.35
CA GLN A 101 -17.97 0.93 -9.85
C GLN A 101 -18.12 0.97 -11.40
N PRO A 102 -18.76 2.02 -11.94
CA PRO A 102 -18.79 2.25 -13.37
C PRO A 102 -17.37 2.44 -13.91
N ILE A 103 -16.94 1.54 -14.78
CA ILE A 103 -15.57 1.54 -15.33
C ILE A 103 -15.24 2.85 -16.08
N LYS A 104 -16.25 3.51 -16.68
CA LYS A 104 -16.07 4.78 -17.40
C LYS A 104 -15.52 5.90 -16.49
N SER A 105 -15.96 5.96 -15.23
CA SER A 105 -15.48 6.96 -14.27
C SER A 105 -14.02 6.69 -13.86
N GLU A 106 -13.65 5.43 -13.68
CA GLU A 106 -12.27 5.05 -13.39
C GLU A 106 -11.35 5.39 -14.57
N ILE A 107 -11.74 5.01 -15.80
CA ILE A 107 -10.96 5.34 -17.02
C ILE A 107 -10.71 6.84 -17.11
N LYS A 108 -11.75 7.67 -16.89
CA LYS A 108 -11.58 9.13 -16.91
C LYS A 108 -10.59 9.60 -15.83
N SER A 109 -10.65 9.03 -14.63
CA SER A 109 -9.76 9.40 -13.56
C SER A 109 -8.31 8.96 -13.80
N LEU A 110 -8.10 7.88 -14.56
CA LEU A 110 -6.79 7.32 -14.88
C LEU A 110 -6.12 7.99 -16.11
N GLN A 111 -6.81 8.85 -16.87
CA GLN A 111 -6.22 9.57 -18.01
C GLN A 111 -4.96 10.36 -17.66
N GLN A 112 -4.86 10.82 -16.43
CA GLN A 112 -3.61 11.30 -15.86
C GLN A 112 -3.13 10.26 -14.85
N ASN A 113 -1.98 9.65 -15.07
CA ASN A 113 -1.46 8.63 -14.19
C ASN A 113 -1.38 9.11 -12.74
N PRO A 114 -1.90 8.35 -11.76
CA PRO A 114 -1.66 8.62 -10.35
C PRO A 114 -0.22 8.22 -9.98
N ALA A 115 0.36 8.91 -9.00
CA ALA A 115 1.64 8.48 -8.42
C ALA A 115 1.47 7.20 -7.58
N VAL A 116 0.30 7.05 -6.93
CA VAL A 116 -0.08 5.87 -6.16
C VAL A 116 -1.41 5.34 -6.67
N LEU A 117 -1.43 4.05 -7.02
CA LEU A 117 -2.65 3.35 -7.41
C LEU A 117 -2.99 2.30 -6.34
N ILE A 118 -4.23 2.34 -5.87
CA ILE A 118 -4.78 1.41 -4.88
C ILE A 118 -5.87 0.60 -5.56
N GLY A 119 -5.97 -0.71 -5.28
CA GLY A 119 -7.10 -1.43 -5.85
C GLY A 119 -7.16 -2.91 -5.51
N THR A 120 -8.29 -3.52 -5.89
CA THR A 120 -8.46 -4.97 -5.80
C THR A 120 -7.79 -5.66 -6.99
N PRO A 121 -7.16 -6.84 -6.80
CA PRO A 121 -6.38 -7.50 -7.83
C PRO A 121 -7.11 -7.67 -9.15
N GLY A 122 -8.36 -8.14 -9.13
CA GLY A 122 -9.14 -8.37 -10.35
C GLY A 122 -9.37 -7.09 -11.16
N ARG A 123 -9.65 -5.94 -10.50
CA ARG A 123 -9.88 -4.65 -11.20
C ARG A 123 -8.58 -4.05 -11.72
N ILE A 124 -7.49 -4.17 -10.97
CA ILE A 124 -6.17 -3.70 -11.43
C ILE A 124 -5.72 -4.50 -12.65
N LEU A 125 -5.86 -5.83 -12.63
CA LEU A 125 -5.54 -6.67 -13.77
C LEU A 125 -6.39 -6.33 -15.00
N ASP A 126 -7.72 -6.13 -14.84
CA ASP A 126 -8.59 -5.68 -15.94
C ASP A 126 -8.12 -4.37 -16.59
N HIS A 127 -7.64 -3.41 -15.78
CA HIS A 127 -7.08 -2.17 -16.35
C HIS A 127 -5.75 -2.39 -17.08
N ILE A 128 -4.90 -3.31 -16.59
CA ILE A 128 -3.63 -3.68 -17.25
C ILE A 128 -3.90 -4.37 -18.58
N ASP A 129 -4.76 -5.40 -18.58
CA ASP A 129 -5.06 -6.23 -19.75
C ASP A 129 -5.68 -5.43 -20.90
N HIS A 130 -6.44 -4.38 -20.56
CA HIS A 130 -7.01 -3.46 -21.56
C HIS A 130 -6.11 -2.25 -21.88
N GLY A 131 -4.85 -2.24 -21.41
CA GLY A 131 -3.91 -1.14 -21.68
C GLY A 131 -4.31 0.22 -21.12
N ARG A 132 -5.16 0.27 -20.09
CA ARG A 132 -5.66 1.53 -19.51
C ARG A 132 -4.70 2.12 -18.47
N ILE A 133 -3.80 1.30 -17.94
CA ILE A 133 -2.72 1.70 -17.03
C ILE A 133 -1.44 0.98 -17.41
N ASN A 134 -0.31 1.65 -17.13
CA ASN A 134 1.01 1.05 -17.27
C ASN A 134 1.67 0.98 -15.87
N VAL A 135 2.02 -0.22 -15.43
CA VAL A 135 2.63 -0.47 -14.11
C VAL A 135 4.13 -0.75 -14.19
N SER A 136 4.74 -0.62 -15.36
CA SER A 136 6.17 -0.91 -15.55
C SER A 136 7.10 -0.02 -14.72
N SER A 137 6.67 1.19 -14.40
CA SER A 137 7.42 2.17 -13.59
C SER A 137 7.21 2.02 -12.08
N VAL A 138 6.40 1.06 -11.64
CA VAL A 138 6.16 0.81 -10.21
C VAL A 138 7.44 0.38 -9.51
N LYS A 139 7.84 1.13 -8.49
CA LYS A 139 9.01 0.87 -7.65
C LYS A 139 8.65 0.21 -6.33
N VAL A 140 7.47 0.51 -5.80
CA VAL A 140 7.00 -0.01 -4.52
C VAL A 140 5.70 -0.78 -4.73
N LEU A 141 5.68 -2.04 -4.31
CA LEU A 141 4.50 -2.90 -4.32
C LEU A 141 4.08 -3.20 -2.88
N ILE A 142 2.83 -2.92 -2.56
CA ILE A 142 2.21 -3.29 -1.28
C ILE A 142 1.18 -4.38 -1.54
N LEU A 143 1.24 -5.46 -0.76
CA LEU A 143 0.22 -6.51 -0.70
C LEU A 143 -0.40 -6.45 0.70
N ASP A 144 -1.49 -5.69 0.85
CA ASP A 144 -2.14 -5.49 2.15
C ASP A 144 -3.19 -6.56 2.41
N GLU A 145 -3.25 -7.05 3.66
CA GLU A 145 -4.04 -8.21 4.06
C GLU A 145 -3.86 -9.40 3.09
N PHE A 146 -2.59 -9.76 2.85
CA PHE A 146 -2.22 -10.77 1.86
C PHE A 146 -2.84 -12.13 2.11
N ASP A 147 -2.95 -12.54 3.38
CA ASP A 147 -3.67 -13.74 3.81
C ASP A 147 -5.12 -13.74 3.30
N LYS A 148 -5.81 -12.62 3.39
CA LYS A 148 -7.18 -12.44 2.88
C LYS A 148 -7.23 -12.44 1.35
N CYS A 149 -6.23 -11.84 0.69
CA CYS A 149 -6.15 -11.92 -0.77
C CYS A 149 -6.05 -13.37 -1.27
N LEU A 150 -5.27 -14.22 -0.59
CA LEU A 150 -5.16 -15.65 -0.91
C LEU A 150 -6.45 -16.40 -0.60
N GLU A 151 -7.07 -16.17 0.57
CA GLU A 151 -8.35 -16.79 0.95
C GLU A 151 -9.47 -16.49 -0.05
N LEU A 152 -9.48 -15.27 -0.63
CA LEU A 152 -10.45 -14.86 -1.64
C LEU A 152 -10.10 -15.32 -3.07
N GLY A 153 -9.01 -16.05 -3.26
CA GLY A 153 -8.61 -16.63 -4.54
C GLY A 153 -7.95 -15.65 -5.51
N PHE A 154 -7.39 -14.53 -5.03
CA PHE A 154 -6.72 -13.54 -5.88
C PHE A 154 -5.27 -13.89 -6.25
N GLN A 155 -4.81 -15.11 -5.98
CA GLN A 155 -3.43 -15.50 -6.24
C GLN A 155 -3.03 -15.30 -7.71
N GLU A 156 -3.83 -15.82 -8.65
CA GLU A 156 -3.54 -15.76 -10.08
C GLU A 156 -3.48 -14.31 -10.59
N GLN A 157 -4.42 -13.47 -10.13
CA GLN A 157 -4.46 -12.06 -10.51
C GLN A 157 -3.25 -11.29 -9.97
N MET A 158 -2.85 -11.52 -8.71
CA MET A 158 -1.64 -10.90 -8.13
C MET A 158 -0.38 -11.34 -8.87
N GLU A 159 -0.25 -12.62 -9.18
CA GLU A 159 0.89 -13.15 -9.94
C GLU A 159 0.96 -12.53 -11.35
N ALA A 160 -0.17 -12.43 -12.05
CA ALA A 160 -0.25 -11.79 -13.37
C ALA A 160 0.15 -10.31 -13.29
N ILE A 161 -0.38 -9.55 -12.32
CA ILE A 161 0.00 -8.14 -12.12
C ILE A 161 1.51 -8.00 -11.89
N ILE A 162 2.08 -8.81 -10.99
CA ILE A 162 3.51 -8.72 -10.65
C ILE A 162 4.40 -8.98 -11.86
N LYS A 163 4.00 -9.87 -12.78
CA LYS A 163 4.72 -10.13 -14.05
C LYS A 163 4.79 -8.89 -14.96
N HIS A 164 3.83 -7.97 -14.88
CA HIS A 164 3.85 -6.71 -15.63
C HIS A 164 4.74 -5.63 -15.02
N ILE A 165 5.23 -5.83 -13.78
CA ILE A 165 6.07 -4.87 -13.09
C ILE A 165 7.54 -5.26 -13.24
N SER A 166 8.29 -4.55 -14.07
CA SER A 166 9.68 -4.89 -14.37
C SER A 166 10.71 -4.33 -13.39
N GLY A 167 10.36 -3.37 -12.55
CA GLY A 167 11.30 -2.58 -11.77
C GLY A 167 11.02 -2.47 -10.27
N ILE A 168 10.38 -3.47 -9.65
CA ILE A 168 10.10 -3.41 -8.21
C ILE A 168 11.41 -3.38 -7.41
N CYS A 169 11.62 -2.28 -6.70
CA CYS A 169 12.75 -2.11 -5.79
C CYS A 169 12.41 -2.55 -4.36
N LYS A 170 11.12 -2.45 -3.99
CA LYS A 170 10.67 -2.73 -2.62
C LYS A 170 9.29 -3.36 -2.60
N ARG A 171 9.13 -4.36 -1.73
CA ARG A 171 7.84 -4.99 -1.45
C ARG A 171 7.52 -4.89 0.03
N ILE A 172 6.28 -4.54 0.36
CA ILE A 172 5.77 -4.60 1.72
C ILE A 172 4.51 -5.47 1.71
N LEU A 173 4.56 -6.55 2.45
CA LEU A 173 3.46 -7.46 2.61
C LEU A 173 2.92 -7.34 4.03
N THR A 174 1.61 -7.20 4.18
CA THR A 174 0.98 -7.21 5.49
C THR A 174 0.08 -8.43 5.63
N SER A 175 0.02 -8.98 6.84
CA SER A 175 -0.84 -10.11 7.17
C SER A 175 -1.28 -10.02 8.62
N ALA A 176 -2.44 -10.60 8.95
CA ALA A 176 -2.86 -10.79 10.32
C ALA A 176 -2.29 -12.08 10.91
N THR A 177 -1.94 -13.04 10.07
CA THR A 177 -1.43 -14.36 10.43
C THR A 177 -0.08 -14.64 9.81
N GLU A 178 0.73 -15.48 10.46
CA GLU A 178 1.94 -16.01 9.86
C GLU A 178 1.56 -17.21 8.97
N GLY A 179 2.00 -17.18 7.73
CA GLY A 179 1.75 -18.22 6.75
C GLY A 179 2.89 -18.37 5.75
N GLU A 180 2.80 -19.39 4.92
CA GLU A 180 3.73 -19.56 3.81
C GLU A 180 3.49 -18.49 2.76
N ILE A 181 4.56 -17.82 2.33
CA ILE A 181 4.50 -16.78 1.32
C ILE A 181 4.89 -17.38 -0.03
N PRO A 182 3.96 -17.41 -0.99
CA PRO A 182 4.21 -17.95 -2.30
C PRO A 182 5.33 -17.25 -3.05
N LYS A 183 6.12 -18.02 -3.81
CA LYS A 183 7.30 -17.52 -4.54
C LYS A 183 6.97 -16.42 -5.55
N PHE A 184 5.76 -16.38 -6.10
CA PHE A 184 5.35 -15.37 -7.07
C PHE A 184 5.44 -13.93 -6.53
N THR A 185 5.37 -13.73 -5.20
CA THR A 185 5.53 -12.41 -4.57
C THR A 185 6.87 -11.78 -4.86
N GLY A 186 7.89 -12.61 -5.17
CA GLY A 186 9.24 -12.17 -5.48
C GLY A 186 9.98 -11.51 -4.32
N LEU A 187 9.53 -11.70 -3.07
CA LEU A 187 10.21 -11.20 -1.87
C LEU A 187 11.64 -11.72 -1.78
N LYS A 188 12.59 -10.81 -1.52
CA LYS A 188 14.01 -11.11 -1.43
C LYS A 188 14.50 -10.84 -0.01
N ASN A 189 14.77 -11.89 0.75
CA ASN A 189 15.31 -11.81 2.11
C ASN A 189 14.60 -10.74 2.96
N PRO A 190 13.26 -10.85 3.16
CA PRO A 190 12.47 -9.82 3.81
C PRO A 190 12.75 -9.72 5.30
N GLU A 191 12.67 -8.50 5.82
CA GLU A 191 12.63 -8.25 7.25
C GLU A 191 11.23 -8.53 7.77
N LYS A 192 11.10 -9.41 8.77
CA LYS A 192 9.83 -9.70 9.42
C LYS A 192 9.66 -8.82 10.66
N ILE A 193 8.58 -8.07 10.70
CA ILE A 193 8.19 -7.22 11.83
C ILE A 193 6.92 -7.78 12.43
N TYR A 194 7.01 -8.23 13.67
CA TYR A 194 5.89 -8.70 14.47
C TYR A 194 5.44 -7.59 15.42
N PHE A 195 4.15 -7.32 15.44
CA PHE A 195 3.58 -6.32 16.33
C PHE A 195 2.30 -6.83 16.96
N GLU A 196 2.29 -6.92 18.27
CA GLU A 196 1.12 -7.22 19.09
C GLU A 196 0.67 -5.95 19.80
N LYS A 197 -0.64 -5.66 19.77
CA LYS A 197 -1.18 -4.55 20.57
C LYS A 197 -1.01 -4.88 22.05
N LYS A 198 -0.27 -4.06 22.77
CA LYS A 198 -0.18 -4.18 24.25
C LYS A 198 -1.57 -3.95 24.84
N GLU A 199 -1.93 -4.70 25.90
CA GLU A 199 -3.25 -4.59 26.56
C GLU A 199 -3.56 -3.17 27.08
N SER A 200 -2.55 -2.35 27.34
CA SER A 200 -2.70 -0.93 27.71
C SER A 200 -3.41 -0.08 26.66
N ASP A 201 -3.27 -0.44 25.38
CA ASP A 201 -3.88 0.34 24.27
C ASP A 201 -5.35 -0.02 24.03
N LYS A 202 -5.86 -1.08 24.64
CA LYS A 202 -7.28 -1.49 24.57
C LYS A 202 -8.22 -0.61 25.41
N ARG A 203 -7.70 0.17 26.36
CA ARG A 203 -8.52 0.98 27.29
C ARG A 203 -8.84 2.38 26.78
N LEU A 204 -8.30 2.81 25.65
CA LEU A 204 -8.52 4.15 25.08
C LEU A 204 -9.50 4.18 23.91
N SER A 205 -10.18 3.09 23.60
CA SER A 205 -11.13 2.95 22.47
C SER A 205 -12.55 2.57 22.91
N LEU A 206 -12.97 2.99 24.11
CA LEU A 206 -14.37 2.93 24.57
C LEU A 206 -14.93 4.33 24.75
#